data_43ae12b55417d0e096cbf444ae8bdd5d
#
_entry.id   43ae12b55417d0e096cbf444ae8bdd5d
#
_cell.length_a   1.000
_cell.length_b   1.000
_cell.length_c   1.000
_cell.angle_alpha   90.00
_cell.angle_beta   90.00
_cell.angle_gamma   90.00
#
_symmetry.space_group_name_H-M   'P 1'
#
loop_
_entity.id
_entity.type
_entity.pdbx_description
1 polymer ?
#
loop_
_entity_poly.entity_id
_entity_poly.type
_entity_poly.pdbx_seq_one_letter_code
_entity_poly.pdbx_strand_id
1 'polypeptide(L)'
;MKRILLVLSMCFIWLFGISVQAHQPAPEADPMKWEISMQPKPTAEEIEAARWSVIVENDVGIYAYDMGSFAFEQDAKDEYDKNLVNVLVKTVFTNKEVLQKLKKDYSNKLEGKEKVLYCKMDMQYNMKEKSYVVKTMQVFTNTDRQIDVKKNKRFVPVPEKSFAEALYEVCQKFVAHIERAEALAEHRKEESK
;
A
#
# COMPACT_ATOMS: atom_id res chain seq x y z
N MET A 1 -13.54 -28.54 -81.54
CA MET A 1 -13.59 -27.54 -80.42
C MET A 1 -14.59 -27.85 -79.27
N LYS A 2 -15.44 -28.87 -79.41
CA LYS A 2 -16.41 -29.25 -78.30
C LYS A 2 -15.84 -30.18 -77.24
N ARG A 3 -14.69 -30.81 -77.45
CA ARG A 3 -14.09 -31.75 -76.46
C ARG A 3 -13.14 -31.09 -75.46
N ILE A 4 -12.67 -29.89 -75.69
CA ILE A 4 -11.77 -29.14 -74.78
C ILE A 4 -12.59 -28.45 -73.70
N LEU A 5 -13.82 -28.11 -73.99
CA LEU A 5 -14.69 -27.42 -72.99
C LEU A 5 -15.17 -28.35 -71.84
N LEU A 6 -15.26 -29.66 -72.11
CA LEU A 6 -15.72 -30.67 -71.15
C LEU A 6 -14.63 -31.03 -70.13
N VAL A 7 -13.36 -30.98 -70.54
CA VAL A 7 -12.25 -31.24 -69.60
C VAL A 7 -12.00 -30.06 -68.64
N LEU A 8 -12.25 -28.84 -69.08
CA LEU A 8 -12.12 -27.66 -68.23
C LEU A 8 -13.23 -27.57 -67.19
N SER A 9 -14.42 -28.09 -67.45
CA SER A 9 -15.54 -28.12 -66.48
C SER A 9 -15.31 -29.16 -65.38
N MET A 10 -14.59 -30.23 -65.63
CA MET A 10 -14.33 -31.26 -64.61
C MET A 10 -13.21 -30.89 -63.61
N CYS A 11 -12.30 -29.99 -64.01
CA CYS A 11 -11.24 -29.53 -63.10
C CYS A 11 -11.72 -28.47 -62.09
N PHE A 12 -12.87 -27.81 -62.33
CA PHE A 12 -13.38 -26.77 -61.44
C PHE A 12 -14.19 -27.31 -60.25
N ILE A 13 -14.64 -28.56 -60.30
CA ILE A 13 -15.43 -29.20 -59.20
C ILE A 13 -14.53 -29.72 -58.08
N TRP A 14 -13.22 -29.89 -58.35
CA TRP A 14 -12.27 -30.41 -57.36
C TRP A 14 -11.62 -29.32 -56.47
N LEU A 15 -11.90 -28.03 -56.73
CA LEU A 15 -11.30 -26.92 -55.98
C LEU A 15 -12.19 -26.40 -54.85
N PHE A 16 -13.42 -26.88 -54.74
CA PHE A 16 -14.29 -26.59 -53.58
C PHE A 16 -14.38 -27.78 -52.65
N GLY A 17 -13.21 -28.31 -52.22
CA GLY A 17 -13.12 -29.13 -51.04
C GLY A 17 -13.53 -28.28 -49.85
N ILE A 18 -14.80 -28.34 -49.43
CA ILE A 18 -15.26 -27.80 -48.17
C ILE A 18 -14.52 -28.57 -47.09
N SER A 19 -13.42 -27.98 -46.58
CA SER A 19 -12.81 -28.39 -45.32
C SER A 19 -13.84 -28.10 -44.23
N VAL A 20 -14.66 -29.07 -43.88
CA VAL A 20 -15.36 -29.08 -42.62
C VAL A 20 -14.27 -29.19 -41.55
N GLN A 21 -13.75 -28.06 -41.12
CA GLN A 21 -12.98 -28.01 -39.88
C GLN A 21 -13.96 -28.44 -38.78
N ALA A 22 -13.76 -29.64 -38.28
CA ALA A 22 -14.38 -30.08 -37.06
C ALA A 22 -14.03 -28.99 -36.03
N HIS A 23 -15.06 -28.29 -35.57
CA HIS A 23 -14.94 -27.35 -34.49
C HIS A 23 -14.47 -28.15 -33.27
N GLN A 24 -13.16 -28.13 -33.01
CA GLN A 24 -12.66 -28.63 -31.73
C GLN A 24 -13.36 -27.79 -30.65
N PRO A 25 -14.08 -28.42 -29.72
CA PRO A 25 -14.60 -27.69 -28.60
C PRO A 25 -13.41 -26.96 -27.96
N ALA A 26 -13.56 -25.65 -27.77
CA ALA A 26 -12.56 -24.87 -27.06
C ALA A 26 -12.26 -25.62 -25.74
N PRO A 27 -10.99 -25.76 -25.36
CA PRO A 27 -10.66 -26.40 -24.09
C PRO A 27 -11.50 -25.73 -23.00
N GLU A 28 -12.26 -26.51 -22.23
CA GLU A 28 -13.05 -26.02 -21.10
C GLU A 28 -12.09 -25.17 -20.26
N ALA A 29 -12.37 -23.87 -20.25
CA ALA A 29 -11.60 -22.95 -19.45
C ALA A 29 -11.77 -23.37 -17.98
N ASP A 30 -10.70 -23.86 -17.37
CA ASP A 30 -10.66 -24.20 -15.96
C ASP A 30 -11.14 -22.96 -15.19
N PRO A 31 -12.30 -23.00 -14.51
CA PRO A 31 -12.82 -21.83 -13.81
C PRO A 31 -11.88 -21.32 -12.71
N MET A 32 -10.88 -22.11 -12.29
CA MET A 32 -9.82 -21.71 -11.38
C MET A 32 -8.65 -20.98 -12.06
N LYS A 33 -8.59 -21.01 -13.40
CA LYS A 33 -7.60 -20.29 -14.22
C LYS A 33 -8.15 -19.00 -14.82
N TRP A 34 -9.09 -18.37 -14.17
CA TRP A 34 -9.47 -17.02 -14.55
C TRP A 34 -8.29 -16.08 -14.29
N GLU A 35 -7.41 -15.98 -15.27
CA GLU A 35 -6.54 -14.81 -15.33
C GLU A 35 -7.46 -13.60 -15.54
N ILE A 36 -7.64 -12.81 -14.52
CA ILE A 36 -8.23 -11.46 -14.61
C ILE A 36 -7.16 -10.59 -15.30
N SER A 37 -6.85 -10.97 -16.55
CA SER A 37 -5.76 -10.38 -17.32
C SER A 37 -6.17 -9.13 -18.11
N MET A 38 -7.41 -8.64 -17.92
CA MET A 38 -7.89 -7.46 -18.64
C MET A 38 -7.71 -6.14 -17.89
N GLN A 39 -7.31 -6.17 -16.64
CA GLN A 39 -6.91 -4.95 -15.94
C GLN A 39 -5.39 -4.80 -16.05
N PRO A 40 -4.89 -3.63 -16.49
CA PRO A 40 -3.46 -3.36 -16.47
C PRO A 40 -2.96 -3.56 -15.03
N LYS A 41 -1.86 -4.32 -14.87
CA LYS A 41 -1.25 -4.48 -13.54
C LYS A 41 -0.85 -3.10 -13.03
N PRO A 42 -1.19 -2.76 -11.79
CA PRO A 42 -0.82 -1.47 -11.23
C PRO A 42 0.71 -1.31 -11.25
N THR A 43 1.17 -0.13 -11.57
CA THR A 43 2.59 0.23 -11.54
C THR A 43 3.10 0.25 -10.09
N ALA A 44 4.43 0.19 -9.91
CA ALA A 44 5.03 0.32 -8.59
C ALA A 44 4.65 1.65 -7.91
N GLU A 45 4.50 2.73 -8.70
CA GLU A 45 4.10 4.05 -8.21
C GLU A 45 2.63 4.06 -7.74
N GLU A 46 1.72 3.41 -8.47
CA GLU A 46 0.33 3.27 -8.08
C GLU A 46 0.17 2.41 -6.81
N ILE A 47 0.95 1.33 -6.69
CA ILE A 47 0.98 0.50 -5.47
C ILE A 47 1.49 1.30 -4.28
N GLU A 48 2.59 2.05 -4.46
CA GLU A 48 3.13 2.90 -3.39
C GLU A 48 2.15 4.03 -3.02
N ALA A 49 1.50 4.66 -4.00
CA ALA A 49 0.48 5.68 -3.74
C ALA A 49 -0.74 5.12 -2.98
N ALA A 50 -1.23 3.94 -3.37
CA ALA A 50 -2.36 3.28 -2.71
C ALA A 50 -2.06 2.83 -1.27
N ARG A 51 -0.79 2.70 -0.92
CA ARG A 51 -0.33 2.32 0.42
C ARG A 51 -0.56 3.41 1.47
N TRP A 52 -0.53 4.68 1.05
CA TRP A 52 -0.60 5.82 1.95
C TRP A 52 -2.01 6.40 2.06
N SER A 53 -2.54 6.51 3.26
CA SER A 53 -3.81 7.19 3.55
C SER A 53 -3.55 8.52 4.23
N VAL A 54 -4.04 9.61 3.61
CA VAL A 54 -3.94 10.96 4.20
C VAL A 54 -4.86 11.05 5.41
N ILE A 55 -4.31 11.54 6.52
CA ILE A 55 -5.05 11.72 7.77
C ILE A 55 -5.35 13.19 8.07
N VAL A 56 -4.37 14.05 7.85
CA VAL A 56 -4.46 15.50 8.10
C VAL A 56 -3.61 16.25 7.08
N GLU A 57 -4.14 17.37 6.63
CA GLU A 57 -3.39 18.43 5.95
C GLU A 57 -3.52 19.71 6.78
N ASN A 58 -2.40 20.35 7.07
CA ASN A 58 -2.35 21.57 7.86
C ASN A 58 -1.22 22.51 7.38
N ASP A 59 -0.97 23.60 8.14
CA ASP A 59 0.05 24.60 7.83
C ASP A 59 1.49 24.08 7.80
N VAL A 60 1.77 22.87 8.25
CA VAL A 60 3.10 22.26 8.16
C VAL A 60 3.23 21.45 6.88
N GLY A 61 2.20 20.68 6.54
CA GLY A 61 2.19 19.80 5.40
C GLY A 61 1.10 18.74 5.44
N ILE A 62 1.30 17.70 4.65
CA ILE A 62 0.39 16.56 4.51
C ILE A 62 0.91 15.40 5.33
N TYR A 63 0.09 14.89 6.24
CA TYR A 63 0.38 13.71 7.06
C TYR A 63 -0.40 12.53 6.51
N ALA A 64 0.32 11.46 6.21
CA ALA A 64 -0.25 10.20 5.74
C ALA A 64 0.33 9.03 6.54
N TYR A 65 -0.45 7.99 6.74
CA TYR A 65 0.01 6.74 7.35
C TYR A 65 -0.02 5.60 6.34
N ASP A 66 0.88 4.66 6.53
CA ASP A 66 0.95 3.43 5.75
C ASP A 66 -0.09 2.43 6.26
N MET A 67 -1.12 2.17 5.46
CA MET A 67 -2.22 1.27 5.81
C MET A 67 -1.79 -0.17 6.10
N GLY A 68 -0.67 -0.60 5.53
CA GLY A 68 -0.11 -1.94 5.75
C GLY A 68 0.88 -2.05 6.91
N SER A 69 1.17 -0.93 7.63
CA SER A 69 2.22 -0.90 8.65
C SER A 69 1.73 -1.12 10.08
N PHE A 70 0.41 -1.21 10.30
CA PHE A 70 -0.11 -1.43 11.65
C PHE A 70 0.30 -2.79 12.19
N ALA A 71 0.91 -2.78 13.36
CA ALA A 71 1.32 -3.98 14.07
C ALA A 71 1.29 -3.75 15.57
N PHE A 72 0.98 -4.78 16.33
CA PHE A 72 1.21 -4.78 17.77
C PHE A 72 2.71 -4.92 18.07
N GLU A 73 3.15 -4.34 19.18
CA GLU A 73 4.52 -4.56 19.64
C GLU A 73 4.67 -6.02 20.09
N GLN A 74 5.78 -6.62 19.70
CA GLN A 74 6.12 -7.99 20.08
C GLN A 74 7.18 -7.93 21.18
N ASP A 75 6.96 -8.65 22.26
CA ASP A 75 7.91 -8.74 23.35
C ASP A 75 9.03 -9.76 23.07
N ALA A 76 9.99 -9.88 24.00
CA ALA A 76 11.11 -10.82 23.86
C ALA A 76 10.70 -12.31 23.90
N LYS A 77 9.42 -12.63 24.19
CA LYS A 77 8.87 -13.98 24.22
C LYS A 77 7.96 -14.27 23.02
N ASP A 78 7.98 -13.39 22.01
CA ASP A 78 7.10 -13.43 20.84
C ASP A 78 5.60 -13.26 21.18
N GLU A 79 5.27 -12.71 22.37
CA GLU A 79 3.91 -12.35 22.73
C GLU A 79 3.60 -10.91 22.26
N TYR A 80 2.38 -10.71 21.74
CA TYR A 80 1.94 -9.39 21.26
C TYR A 80 1.30 -8.59 22.40
N ASP A 81 1.85 -7.40 22.67
CA ASP A 81 1.19 -6.43 23.53
C ASP A 81 0.17 -5.61 22.73
N LYS A 82 -1.11 -5.99 22.85
CA LYS A 82 -2.24 -5.32 22.18
C LYS A 82 -2.46 -3.87 22.62
N ASN A 83 -1.83 -3.43 23.70
CA ASN A 83 -1.87 -2.03 24.12
C ASN A 83 -0.87 -1.14 23.35
N LEU A 84 0.13 -1.75 22.70
CA LEU A 84 1.16 -1.02 21.97
C LEU A 84 1.01 -1.24 20.47
N VAL A 85 0.59 -0.19 19.76
CA VAL A 85 0.36 -0.20 18.30
C VAL A 85 1.45 0.59 17.61
N ASN A 86 2.17 -0.05 16.70
CA ASN A 86 3.14 0.58 15.80
C ASN A 86 2.48 0.99 14.49
N VAL A 87 2.89 2.12 13.93
CA VAL A 87 2.43 2.61 12.63
C VAL A 87 3.49 3.50 11.97
N LEU A 88 3.67 3.35 10.66
CA LEU A 88 4.56 4.19 9.87
C LEU A 88 3.79 5.40 9.33
N VAL A 89 4.35 6.59 9.55
CA VAL A 89 3.79 7.87 9.11
C VAL A 89 4.76 8.56 8.15
N LYS A 90 4.23 9.22 7.13
CA LYS A 90 4.97 10.08 6.22
C LYS A 90 4.40 11.49 6.31
N THR A 91 5.26 12.48 6.48
CA THR A 91 4.87 13.90 6.42
C THR A 91 5.57 14.56 5.26
N VAL A 92 4.82 15.04 4.29
CA VAL A 92 5.32 15.84 3.16
C VAL A 92 5.19 17.32 3.53
N PHE A 93 6.31 18.02 3.56
CA PHE A 93 6.33 19.45 3.91
C PHE A 93 5.89 20.31 2.73
N THR A 94 4.84 21.12 2.91
CA THR A 94 4.28 22.00 1.86
C THR A 94 4.44 23.48 2.18
N ASN A 95 4.56 23.81 3.46
CA ASN A 95 4.67 25.21 3.93
C ASN A 95 6.05 25.79 3.62
N LYS A 96 6.06 26.98 3.01
CA LYS A 96 7.29 27.66 2.59
C LYS A 96 8.21 28.02 3.76
N GLU A 97 7.65 28.48 4.88
CA GLU A 97 8.42 28.88 6.06
C GLU A 97 9.07 27.65 6.73
N VAL A 98 8.31 26.55 6.83
CA VAL A 98 8.84 25.26 7.33
C VAL A 98 9.96 24.77 6.44
N LEU A 99 9.79 24.79 5.11
CA LEU A 99 10.81 24.39 4.14
C LEU A 99 12.06 25.26 4.22
N GLN A 100 11.92 26.59 4.41
CA GLN A 100 13.04 27.49 4.59
C GLN A 100 13.81 27.20 5.88
N LYS A 101 13.10 26.97 6.97
CA LYS A 101 13.69 26.56 8.24
C LYS A 101 14.46 25.25 8.11
N LEU A 102 13.83 24.23 7.52
CA LEU A 102 14.46 22.93 7.29
C LEU A 102 15.71 23.06 6.39
N LYS A 103 15.64 23.90 5.33
CA LYS A 103 16.81 24.19 4.49
C LYS A 103 17.95 24.79 5.27
N LYS A 104 17.67 25.71 6.24
CA LYS A 104 18.69 26.29 7.12
C LYS A 104 19.25 25.26 8.08
N ASP A 105 18.39 24.48 8.74
CA ASP A 105 18.76 23.50 9.76
C ASP A 105 19.58 22.34 9.18
N TYR A 106 19.34 21.97 7.94
CA TYR A 106 20.04 20.89 7.23
C TYR A 106 21.02 21.35 6.16
N SER A 107 21.38 22.65 6.13
CA SER A 107 22.22 23.24 5.08
C SER A 107 23.57 22.51 4.88
N ASN A 108 24.14 21.97 5.93
CA ASN A 108 25.40 21.22 5.92
C ASN A 108 25.26 19.76 5.45
N LYS A 109 24.02 19.27 5.27
CA LYS A 109 23.74 17.90 4.82
C LYS A 109 23.12 17.85 3.43
N LEU A 110 22.70 19.01 2.87
CA LEU A 110 22.13 19.11 1.54
C LEU A 110 23.21 19.28 0.48
N GLU A 111 23.05 18.62 -0.66
CA GLU A 111 24.00 18.65 -1.79
C GLU A 111 23.39 19.36 -3.01
N GLY A 112 24.15 20.25 -3.64
CA GLY A 112 23.75 20.92 -4.87
C GLY A 112 22.39 21.66 -4.75
N LYS A 113 21.39 21.17 -5.47
CA LYS A 113 20.03 21.75 -5.50
C LYS A 113 19.00 21.00 -4.63
N GLU A 114 19.47 20.10 -3.78
CA GLU A 114 18.58 19.33 -2.91
C GLU A 114 17.82 20.22 -1.94
N LYS A 115 16.65 19.74 -1.58
CA LYS A 115 15.74 20.34 -0.59
C LYS A 115 15.19 19.23 0.30
N VAL A 116 14.96 19.51 1.57
CA VAL A 116 14.16 18.61 2.41
C VAL A 116 12.75 18.58 1.85
N LEU A 117 12.19 17.39 1.64
CA LEU A 117 10.86 17.22 1.09
C LEU A 117 9.91 16.57 2.07
N TYR A 118 10.32 15.48 2.72
CA TYR A 118 9.45 14.74 3.62
C TYR A 118 10.24 14.08 4.76
N CYS A 119 9.50 13.61 5.75
CA CYS A 119 10.04 12.68 6.75
C CYS A 119 9.16 11.42 6.84
N LYS A 120 9.78 10.31 7.26
CA LYS A 120 9.10 9.10 7.70
C LYS A 120 9.30 8.95 9.21
N MET A 121 8.25 8.54 9.92
CA MET A 121 8.26 8.38 11.36
C MET A 121 7.69 7.03 11.75
N ASP A 122 8.47 6.24 12.48
CA ASP A 122 7.95 5.07 13.18
C ASP A 122 7.32 5.54 14.48
N MET A 123 6.01 5.51 14.56
CA MET A 123 5.26 5.92 15.73
C MET A 123 4.72 4.71 16.48
N GLN A 124 4.74 4.78 17.79
CA GLN A 124 4.13 3.78 18.65
C GLN A 124 3.13 4.46 19.58
N TYR A 125 1.93 3.92 19.66
CA TYR A 125 0.87 4.38 20.53
C TYR A 125 0.65 3.39 21.67
N ASN A 126 0.54 3.92 22.91
CA ASN A 126 0.03 3.19 24.05
C ASN A 126 -1.48 3.46 24.16
N MET A 127 -2.28 2.47 23.82
CA MET A 127 -3.74 2.56 23.75
C MET A 127 -4.35 2.70 25.15
N LYS A 128 -3.72 2.11 26.17
CA LYS A 128 -4.19 2.18 27.57
C LYS A 128 -3.96 3.55 28.19
N GLU A 129 -2.83 4.19 27.91
CA GLU A 129 -2.42 5.45 28.54
C GLU A 129 -2.73 6.69 27.69
N LYS A 130 -3.31 6.52 26.49
CA LYS A 130 -3.50 7.59 25.51
C LYS A 130 -2.21 8.40 25.30
N SER A 131 -1.10 7.70 25.09
CA SER A 131 0.22 8.31 24.88
C SER A 131 0.89 7.75 23.62
N TYR A 132 1.90 8.46 23.10
CA TYR A 132 2.63 8.04 21.92
C TYR A 132 4.11 8.39 22.01
N VAL A 133 4.91 7.73 21.17
CA VAL A 133 6.31 8.06 20.93
C VAL A 133 6.63 7.99 19.45
N VAL A 134 7.44 8.91 18.95
CA VAL A 134 8.10 8.79 17.64
C VAL A 134 9.40 8.04 17.88
N LYS A 135 9.39 6.70 17.68
CA LYS A 135 10.58 5.83 17.91
C LYS A 135 11.74 6.25 17.02
N THR A 136 11.43 6.51 15.77
CA THR A 136 12.42 6.93 14.76
C THR A 136 11.80 7.96 13.84
N MET A 137 12.54 9.01 13.52
CA MET A 137 12.20 9.97 12.47
C MET A 137 13.35 10.06 11.48
N GLN A 138 13.08 9.76 10.22
CA GLN A 138 14.01 9.81 9.11
C GLN A 138 13.66 10.98 8.20
N VAL A 139 14.61 11.80 7.84
CA VAL A 139 14.42 13.00 6.99
C VAL A 139 14.99 12.76 5.62
N PHE A 140 14.21 13.09 4.58
CA PHE A 140 14.52 12.82 3.18
C PHE A 140 14.51 14.09 2.33
N THR A 141 15.34 14.08 1.30
CA THR A 141 15.39 15.13 0.28
C THR A 141 14.41 14.83 -0.86
N ASN A 142 14.29 15.79 -1.79
CA ASN A 142 13.54 15.62 -3.03
C ASN A 142 14.16 14.63 -4.03
N THR A 143 15.33 14.07 -3.72
CA THR A 143 15.99 12.99 -4.46
C THR A 143 15.92 11.66 -3.72
N ASP A 144 15.04 11.55 -2.72
CA ASP A 144 14.84 10.39 -1.84
C ASP A 144 16.10 10.00 -1.02
N ARG A 145 17.08 10.88 -0.92
CA ARG A 145 18.25 10.67 -0.08
C ARG A 145 17.93 10.94 1.39
N GLN A 146 18.18 9.97 2.25
CA GLN A 146 18.04 10.13 3.70
C GLN A 146 19.22 10.96 4.23
N ILE A 147 18.92 12.06 4.90
CA ILE A 147 19.93 13.01 5.42
C ILE A 147 20.03 13.07 6.94
N ASP A 148 19.01 12.56 7.64
CA ASP A 148 19.03 12.55 9.12
C ASP A 148 18.18 11.41 9.66
N VAL A 149 18.56 10.94 10.88
CA VAL A 149 17.78 9.97 11.67
C VAL A 149 17.79 10.43 13.12
N LYS A 150 16.61 10.61 13.69
CA LYS A 150 16.41 10.91 15.11
C LYS A 150 15.69 9.74 15.77
N LYS A 151 16.14 9.35 16.97
CA LYS A 151 15.53 8.28 17.75
C LYS A 151 15.06 8.83 19.09
N ASN A 152 13.90 8.40 19.56
CA ASN A 152 13.35 8.74 20.85
C ASN A 152 12.66 7.49 21.45
N LYS A 153 12.62 7.44 22.79
CA LYS A 153 11.98 6.34 23.53
C LYS A 153 10.95 6.85 24.57
N ARG A 154 10.80 8.18 24.65
CA ARG A 154 9.95 8.78 25.67
C ARG A 154 8.53 8.94 25.15
N PHE A 155 7.58 8.29 25.79
CA PHE A 155 6.16 8.50 25.56
C PHE A 155 5.74 9.88 26.08
N VAL A 156 4.83 10.51 25.34
CA VAL A 156 4.18 11.77 25.69
C VAL A 156 2.67 11.62 25.51
N PRO A 157 1.84 12.33 26.29
CA PRO A 157 0.40 12.32 26.09
C PRO A 157 0.01 12.73 24.66
N VAL A 158 -1.03 12.13 24.11
CA VAL A 158 -1.56 12.51 22.79
C VAL A 158 -2.21 13.89 22.90
N PRO A 159 -1.70 14.92 22.17
CA PRO A 159 -2.26 16.27 22.25
C PRO A 159 -3.62 16.32 21.54
N GLU A 160 -4.56 17.04 22.11
CA GLU A 160 -5.86 17.27 21.46
C GLU A 160 -5.73 18.08 20.16
N LYS A 161 -6.63 17.87 19.21
CA LYS A 161 -6.71 18.57 17.92
C LYS A 161 -5.40 18.52 17.12
N SER A 162 -4.68 17.43 17.23
CA SER A 162 -3.41 17.19 16.54
C SER A 162 -3.52 16.02 15.56
N PHE A 163 -2.55 15.91 14.63
CA PHE A 163 -2.44 14.72 13.77
C PHE A 163 -2.23 13.44 14.60
N ALA A 164 -1.54 13.57 15.75
CA ALA A 164 -1.30 12.43 16.64
C ALA A 164 -2.61 11.91 17.27
N GLU A 165 -3.58 12.79 17.57
CA GLU A 165 -4.90 12.38 18.03
C GLU A 165 -5.71 11.71 16.91
N ALA A 166 -5.73 12.29 15.71
CA ALA A 166 -6.41 11.69 14.57
C ALA A 166 -5.85 10.29 14.23
N LEU A 167 -4.53 10.12 14.33
CA LEU A 167 -3.91 8.82 14.12
C LEU A 167 -4.17 7.85 15.28
N TYR A 168 -4.25 8.33 16.52
CA TYR A 168 -4.67 7.53 17.68
C TYR A 168 -6.07 6.93 17.47
N GLU A 169 -7.02 7.70 16.94
CA GLU A 169 -8.36 7.18 16.60
C GLU A 169 -8.31 6.09 15.51
N VAL A 170 -7.40 6.21 14.53
CA VAL A 170 -7.19 5.15 13.53
C VAL A 170 -6.62 3.90 14.20
N CYS A 171 -5.66 4.05 15.13
CA CYS A 171 -5.14 2.93 15.91
C CYS A 171 -6.23 2.23 16.75
N GLN A 172 -7.16 3.00 17.35
CA GLN A 172 -8.31 2.42 18.06
C GLN A 172 -9.19 1.56 17.16
N LYS A 173 -9.47 2.04 15.95
CA LYS A 173 -10.24 1.27 14.94
C LYS A 173 -9.52 -0.01 14.52
N PHE A 174 -8.19 0.05 14.36
CA PHE A 174 -7.37 -1.12 14.08
C PHE A 174 -7.49 -2.16 15.20
N VAL A 175 -7.30 -1.77 16.47
CA VAL A 175 -7.43 -2.67 17.63
C VAL A 175 -8.81 -3.31 17.67
N ALA A 176 -9.88 -2.51 17.58
CA ALA A 176 -11.26 -3.00 17.60
C ALA A 176 -11.57 -3.95 16.41
N HIS A 177 -10.94 -3.74 15.26
CA HIS A 177 -11.09 -4.66 14.12
C HIS A 177 -10.46 -6.03 14.40
N ILE A 178 -9.25 -6.05 14.96
CA ILE A 178 -8.55 -7.31 15.31
C ILE A 178 -9.32 -8.07 16.38
N GLU A 179 -9.78 -7.40 17.46
CA GLU A 179 -10.58 -8.03 18.52
C GLU A 179 -11.86 -8.68 17.96
N ARG A 180 -12.56 -8.01 17.06
CA ARG A 180 -13.75 -8.59 16.38
C ARG A 180 -13.40 -9.82 15.54
N ALA A 181 -12.29 -9.76 14.81
CA ALA A 181 -11.85 -10.88 13.98
C ALA A 181 -11.50 -12.10 14.81
N GLU A 182 -10.83 -11.90 15.95
CA GLU A 182 -10.50 -12.96 16.91
C GLU A 182 -11.76 -13.58 17.53
N ALA A 183 -12.71 -12.76 18.00
CA ALA A 183 -13.98 -13.23 18.56
C ALA A 183 -14.79 -14.08 17.55
N LEU A 184 -14.82 -13.66 16.28
CA LEU A 184 -15.47 -14.43 15.22
C LEU A 184 -14.75 -15.76 14.93
N ALA A 185 -13.43 -15.77 15.02
CA ALA A 185 -12.65 -17.00 14.82
C ALA A 185 -12.84 -18.00 15.97
N GLU A 186 -12.98 -17.52 17.20
CA GLU A 186 -13.28 -18.35 18.37
C GLU A 186 -14.68 -18.97 18.26
N HIS A 187 -15.70 -18.16 17.93
CA HIS A 187 -17.07 -18.65 17.77
C HIS A 187 -17.18 -19.76 16.71
N ARG A 188 -16.50 -19.60 15.56
CA ARG A 188 -16.48 -20.65 14.53
C ARG A 188 -15.83 -21.97 15.00
N LYS A 189 -14.84 -21.90 15.88
CA LYS A 189 -14.20 -23.10 16.45
C LYS A 189 -15.13 -23.84 17.43
N GLU A 190 -15.99 -23.11 18.14
CA GLU A 190 -16.97 -23.68 19.04
C GLU A 190 -18.11 -24.37 18.28
N GLU A 191 -18.59 -23.77 17.18
CA GLU A 191 -19.63 -24.35 16.34
C GLU A 191 -19.18 -25.61 15.58
N SER A 192 -17.87 -25.82 15.42
CA SER A 192 -17.28 -26.95 14.68
C SER A 192 -16.97 -28.17 15.57
N LYS A 193 -17.24 -28.08 16.88
CA LYS A 193 -17.06 -29.17 17.85
C LYS A 193 -18.37 -29.85 18.20
#